data_5d009888cbeae47054c543d47f48fa4e
#
_entry.id   5d009888cbeae47054c543d47f48fa4e
#
_cell.length_a   1.000
_cell.length_b   1.000
_cell.length_c   1.000
_cell.angle_alpha   90.00
_cell.angle_beta   90.00
_cell.angle_gamma   90.00
#
_symmetry.space_group_name_H-M   'P 1'
#
loop_
_entity.id
_entity.type
_entity.pdbx_description
1 polymer ?
#
loop_
_entity_poly.entity_id
_entity_poly.type
_entity_poly.pdbx_seq_one_letter_code
_entity_poly.pdbx_strand_id
1 'polypeptide(L)'
;MNKQVDILFLAADSSRSKAYAQVIQHSGLSVSRTLLLKKKKAKGTNSPPCGKSASHDLKIVMPDLKIPLIETVEQISDKFDVIENYGGIKNSGIIEYISTHRPKLVIFSGYGGELVPKEMLGLGIPFLHIHSGFLPKYRGSTTVYYSLLNEGNCGVTAILLKPEIDNGDIVTRRKYPAPPSGLDLDHIYDNAIRADLLSEVLTEWNENQEFKEFIKQDESESETYYVIHPVLKHLAILSLR
;
A
#
# COMPACT_ATOMS: atom_id res chain seq x y z
N MET A 1 -2.13 -5.70 -28.69
CA MET A 1 -1.48 -4.45 -28.28
C MET A 1 -1.91 -4.20 -26.86
N ASN A 2 -1.01 -4.38 -25.88
CA ASN A 2 -1.31 -4.02 -24.48
C ASN A 2 -1.61 -2.53 -24.45
N LYS A 3 -2.82 -2.14 -24.02
CA LYS A 3 -3.12 -0.74 -23.75
C LYS A 3 -2.14 -0.28 -22.68
N GLN A 4 -1.27 0.66 -23.03
CA GLN A 4 -0.34 1.27 -22.09
C GLN A 4 -1.16 1.96 -21.00
N VAL A 5 -1.11 1.42 -19.81
CA VAL A 5 -1.87 1.94 -18.67
C VAL A 5 -1.09 3.10 -18.09
N ASP A 6 -1.65 4.31 -18.17
CA ASP A 6 -1.00 5.53 -17.69
C ASP A 6 -1.08 5.66 -16.16
N ILE A 7 -0.29 4.83 -15.50
CA ILE A 7 -0.18 4.75 -14.03
C ILE A 7 1.24 5.13 -13.60
N LEU A 8 1.33 5.99 -12.59
CA LEU A 8 2.55 6.24 -11.84
C LEU A 8 2.55 5.43 -10.54
N PHE A 9 3.55 4.58 -10.33
CA PHE A 9 3.83 3.96 -9.04
C PHE A 9 4.78 4.84 -8.23
N LEU A 10 4.25 5.57 -7.25
CA LEU A 10 5.03 6.38 -6.30
C LEU A 10 5.41 5.51 -5.11
N ALA A 11 6.64 5.02 -5.09
CA ALA A 11 7.09 3.93 -4.25
C ALA A 11 8.25 4.32 -3.31
N ALA A 12 8.02 4.27 -2.01
CA ALA A 12 9.09 4.29 -1.02
C ALA A 12 9.84 2.95 -1.02
N ASP A 13 11.13 2.94 -0.71
CA ASP A 13 11.89 1.69 -0.52
C ASP A 13 11.47 1.02 0.80
N SER A 14 10.43 0.18 0.72
CA SER A 14 9.77 -0.46 1.85
C SER A 14 9.26 -1.86 1.52
N SER A 15 8.98 -2.68 2.55
CA SER A 15 8.36 -4.01 2.38
C SER A 15 7.02 -3.94 1.65
N ARG A 16 6.21 -2.90 1.89
CA ARG A 16 4.95 -2.67 1.19
C ARG A 16 5.14 -2.46 -0.31
N SER A 17 6.06 -1.59 -0.69
CA SER A 17 6.33 -1.34 -2.12
C SER A 17 6.90 -2.56 -2.82
N LYS A 18 7.72 -3.38 -2.11
CA LYS A 18 8.18 -4.68 -2.63
C LYS A 18 7.00 -5.62 -2.88
N ALA A 19 6.07 -5.74 -1.93
CA ALA A 19 4.88 -6.57 -2.10
C ALA A 19 4.02 -6.10 -3.30
N TYR A 20 3.82 -4.79 -3.43
CA TYR A 20 3.06 -4.22 -4.54
C TYR A 20 3.74 -4.49 -5.89
N ALA A 21 5.04 -4.24 -6.01
CA ALA A 21 5.77 -4.51 -7.24
C ALA A 21 5.70 -5.99 -7.64
N GLN A 22 5.92 -6.90 -6.67
CA GLN A 22 5.89 -8.34 -6.92
C GLN A 22 4.50 -8.85 -7.31
N VAL A 23 3.42 -8.32 -6.72
CA VAL A 23 2.07 -8.73 -7.13
C VAL A 23 1.72 -8.19 -8.52
N ILE A 24 2.11 -6.96 -8.86
CA ILE A 24 1.95 -6.39 -10.22
C ILE A 24 2.65 -7.29 -11.24
N GLN A 25 3.89 -7.68 -10.96
CA GLN A 25 4.66 -8.60 -11.80
C GLN A 25 3.96 -9.97 -11.94
N HIS A 26 3.59 -10.57 -10.81
CA HIS A 26 2.95 -11.89 -10.76
C HIS A 26 1.62 -11.93 -11.55
N SER A 27 0.87 -10.84 -11.50
CA SER A 27 -0.42 -10.70 -12.22
C SER A 27 -0.25 -10.36 -13.70
N GLY A 28 0.98 -10.24 -14.20
CA GLY A 28 1.26 -9.85 -15.59
C GLY A 28 0.83 -8.42 -15.93
N LEU A 29 0.65 -7.59 -14.90
CA LEU A 29 0.34 -6.17 -15.03
C LEU A 29 1.63 -5.34 -15.13
N SER A 30 1.49 -4.09 -15.57
CA SER A 30 2.59 -3.13 -15.64
C SER A 30 2.09 -1.72 -15.33
N VAL A 31 3.03 -0.84 -15.02
CA VAL A 31 2.79 0.60 -14.85
C VAL A 31 3.61 1.39 -15.88
N SER A 32 3.14 2.56 -16.30
CA SER A 32 3.88 3.36 -17.28
C SER A 32 5.15 3.97 -16.70
N ARG A 33 5.12 4.29 -15.40
CA ARG A 33 6.25 4.91 -14.69
C ARG A 33 6.31 4.49 -13.24
N THR A 34 7.53 4.47 -12.69
CA THR A 34 7.76 4.36 -11.25
C THR A 34 8.66 5.51 -10.78
N LEU A 35 8.30 6.17 -9.69
CA LEU A 35 9.15 7.10 -8.96
C LEU A 35 9.55 6.48 -7.62
N LEU A 36 10.81 6.08 -7.51
CA LEU A 36 11.37 5.49 -6.30
C LEU A 36 11.84 6.57 -5.33
N LEU A 37 11.39 6.48 -4.08
CA LEU A 37 11.74 7.39 -3.01
C LEU A 37 12.71 6.70 -2.06
N LYS A 38 14.00 7.09 -2.06
CA LYS A 38 15.01 6.52 -1.18
C LYS A 38 15.40 7.47 -0.06
N LYS A 39 15.24 7.05 1.17
CA LYS A 39 15.79 7.76 2.34
C LYS A 39 17.30 7.56 2.41
N LYS A 40 18.01 8.57 2.90
CA LYS A 40 19.42 8.42 3.24
C LYS A 40 19.59 7.25 4.21
N LYS A 41 20.42 6.28 3.85
CA LYS A 41 20.69 5.12 4.74
C LYS A 41 21.23 5.63 6.07
N ALA A 42 20.49 5.39 7.14
CA ALA A 42 21.03 5.57 8.49
C ALA A 42 22.12 4.50 8.71
N LYS A 43 23.29 4.90 9.22
CA LYS A 43 24.33 3.94 9.60
C LYS A 43 23.73 3.02 10.67
N GLY A 44 23.61 1.72 10.39
CA GLY A 44 23.19 0.71 11.36
C GLY A 44 21.77 0.21 11.29
N THR A 45 20.98 0.51 10.24
CA THR A 45 19.69 -0.16 10.06
C THR A 45 19.91 -1.60 9.59
N ASN A 46 19.67 -2.55 10.48
CA ASN A 46 19.60 -3.96 10.15
C ASN A 46 18.44 -4.18 9.15
N SER A 47 18.67 -5.02 8.16
CA SER A 47 17.61 -5.54 7.30
C SER A 47 16.50 -6.14 8.17
N PRO A 48 15.23 -6.01 7.79
CA PRO A 48 14.15 -6.63 8.55
C PRO A 48 14.45 -8.12 8.73
N PRO A 49 14.14 -8.70 9.90
CA PRO A 49 14.36 -10.12 10.12
C PRO A 49 13.64 -10.92 9.04
N CYS A 50 14.33 -11.86 8.44
CA CYS A 50 13.76 -12.79 7.49
C CYS A 50 12.77 -13.68 8.26
N GLY A 51 11.49 -13.34 8.25
CA GLY A 51 10.43 -14.20 8.74
C GLY A 51 10.50 -15.52 7.97
N LYS A 52 10.36 -16.64 8.67
CA LYS A 52 10.23 -17.96 8.01
C LYS A 52 9.00 -17.87 7.11
N SER A 53 9.19 -18.04 5.81
CA SER A 53 8.10 -18.27 4.86
C SER A 53 7.46 -19.59 5.26
N ALA A 54 6.42 -19.52 6.05
CA ALA A 54 5.58 -20.69 6.28
C ALA A 54 4.76 -20.88 5.01
N SER A 55 4.85 -22.04 4.39
CA SER A 55 3.97 -22.46 3.32
C SER A 55 2.56 -22.61 3.90
N HIS A 56 1.77 -21.56 3.79
CA HIS A 56 0.37 -21.59 4.19
C HIS A 56 -0.50 -21.63 2.94
N ASP A 57 -1.62 -22.35 3.02
CA ASP A 57 -2.69 -22.43 2.01
C ASP A 57 -3.38 -21.08 1.72
N LEU A 58 -2.70 -19.98 1.98
CA LEU A 58 -3.17 -18.65 1.63
C LEU A 58 -3.01 -18.46 0.12
N LYS A 59 -4.13 -18.38 -0.59
CA LYS A 59 -4.18 -18.16 -2.05
C LYS A 59 -3.78 -16.74 -2.45
N ILE A 60 -2.83 -16.13 -1.74
CA ILE A 60 -2.30 -14.78 -2.01
C ILE A 60 -0.78 -14.85 -2.20
N VAL A 61 -0.24 -13.92 -2.99
CA VAL A 61 1.20 -13.83 -3.24
C VAL A 61 1.91 -13.28 -2.01
N MET A 62 2.77 -14.10 -1.40
CA MET A 62 3.62 -13.67 -0.29
C MET A 62 4.88 -12.98 -0.83
N PRO A 63 5.21 -11.76 -0.37
CA PRO A 63 6.37 -11.04 -0.88
C PRO A 63 7.69 -11.66 -0.42
N ASP A 64 8.65 -11.78 -1.33
CA ASP A 64 10.04 -12.05 -0.99
C ASP A 64 10.77 -10.72 -0.74
N LEU A 65 11.02 -10.42 0.53
CA LEU A 65 11.68 -9.19 0.94
C LEU A 65 13.19 -9.16 0.63
N LYS A 66 13.78 -10.31 0.23
CA LYS A 66 15.19 -10.38 -0.17
C LYS A 66 15.41 -9.77 -1.55
N ILE A 67 14.37 -9.79 -2.40
CA ILE A 67 14.45 -9.19 -3.73
C ILE A 67 14.48 -7.66 -3.56
N PRO A 68 15.52 -6.97 -4.07
CA PRO A 68 15.56 -5.52 -4.10
C PRO A 68 14.37 -4.94 -4.88
N LEU A 69 13.77 -3.86 -4.37
CA LEU A 69 12.61 -3.25 -5.04
C LEU A 69 12.90 -2.87 -6.49
N ILE A 70 14.11 -2.37 -6.76
CA ILE A 70 14.50 -1.93 -8.10
C ILE A 70 14.47 -3.06 -9.13
N GLU A 71 14.87 -4.28 -8.75
CA GLU A 71 14.88 -5.43 -9.67
C GLU A 71 13.46 -5.79 -10.15
N THR A 72 12.47 -5.65 -9.27
CA THR A 72 11.07 -5.89 -9.64
C THR A 72 10.50 -4.70 -10.44
N VAL A 73 10.88 -3.47 -10.07
CA VAL A 73 10.44 -2.26 -10.77
C VAL A 73 10.91 -2.25 -12.23
N GLU A 74 12.13 -2.69 -12.52
CA GLU A 74 12.66 -2.80 -13.89
C GLU A 74 11.84 -3.74 -14.78
N GLN A 75 11.07 -4.65 -14.18
CA GLN A 75 10.26 -5.62 -14.92
C GLN A 75 8.81 -5.18 -15.11
N ILE A 76 8.30 -4.29 -14.25
CA ILE A 76 6.89 -3.86 -14.27
C ILE A 76 6.69 -2.45 -14.79
N SER A 77 7.76 -1.68 -15.00
CA SER A 77 7.70 -0.27 -15.35
C SER A 77 8.48 0.04 -16.61
N ASP A 78 7.85 0.70 -17.58
CA ASP A 78 8.53 1.13 -18.82
C ASP A 78 9.65 2.13 -18.55
N LYS A 79 9.46 2.97 -17.54
CA LYS A 79 10.42 3.99 -17.09
C LYS A 79 10.39 4.11 -15.59
N PHE A 80 11.54 4.31 -14.98
CA PHE A 80 11.61 4.65 -13.57
C PHE A 80 12.66 5.73 -13.30
N ASP A 81 12.40 6.53 -12.30
CA ASP A 81 13.28 7.56 -11.78
C ASP A 81 13.45 7.38 -10.27
N VAL A 82 14.53 7.94 -9.71
CA VAL A 82 14.86 7.80 -8.30
C VAL A 82 15.08 9.17 -7.69
N ILE A 83 14.39 9.47 -6.60
CA ILE A 83 14.71 10.59 -5.73
C ILE A 83 15.59 10.07 -4.59
N GLU A 84 16.89 10.33 -4.70
CA GLU A 84 17.86 10.02 -3.65
C GLU A 84 17.78 11.05 -2.51
N ASN A 85 18.12 10.61 -1.30
CA ASN A 85 18.06 11.46 -0.10
C ASN A 85 16.67 12.10 0.12
N TYR A 86 15.63 11.33 -0.15
CA TYR A 86 14.26 11.74 0.04
C TYR A 86 14.03 12.34 1.43
N GLY A 87 13.65 13.59 1.47
CA GLY A 87 13.46 14.38 2.71
C GLY A 87 12.03 14.36 3.26
N GLY A 88 11.12 13.64 2.61
CA GLY A 88 9.71 13.54 2.98
C GLY A 88 8.76 13.80 1.80
N ILE A 89 7.49 13.43 1.95
CA ILE A 89 6.47 13.49 0.88
C ILE A 89 6.19 14.93 0.39
N LYS A 90 6.58 15.93 1.16
CA LYS A 90 6.48 17.35 0.77
C LYS A 90 7.60 17.84 -0.16
N ASN A 91 8.46 16.94 -0.62
CA ASN A 91 9.53 17.27 -1.55
C ASN A 91 8.94 17.83 -2.85
N SER A 92 9.34 19.07 -3.21
CA SER A 92 8.83 19.78 -4.41
C SER A 92 9.11 19.03 -5.71
N GLY A 93 10.20 18.27 -5.77
CA GLY A 93 10.56 17.45 -6.94
C GLY A 93 9.52 16.36 -7.23
N ILE A 94 8.79 15.85 -6.21
CA ILE A 94 7.70 14.89 -6.42
C ILE A 94 6.51 15.59 -7.08
N ILE A 95 6.14 16.78 -6.57
CA ILE A 95 5.01 17.54 -7.12
C ILE A 95 5.31 17.93 -8.57
N GLU A 96 6.53 18.43 -8.83
CA GLU A 96 7.00 18.78 -10.17
C GLU A 96 6.97 17.55 -11.10
N TYR A 97 7.46 16.39 -10.63
CA TYR A 97 7.44 15.15 -11.40
C TYR A 97 6.02 14.73 -11.80
N ILE A 98 5.09 14.73 -10.84
CA ILE A 98 3.69 14.38 -11.09
C ILE A 98 3.02 15.39 -12.01
N SER A 99 3.28 16.68 -11.81
CA SER A 99 2.72 17.78 -12.64
C SER A 99 3.21 17.70 -14.09
N THR A 100 4.47 17.32 -14.30
CA THR A 100 5.08 17.18 -15.63
C THR A 100 4.54 15.99 -16.39
N HIS A 101 4.41 14.85 -15.72
CA HIS A 101 4.02 13.60 -16.38
C HIS A 101 2.51 13.37 -16.44
N ARG A 102 1.74 14.01 -15.54
CA ARG A 102 0.27 13.96 -15.46
C ARG A 102 -0.34 12.56 -15.66
N PRO A 103 0.05 11.56 -14.86
CA PRO A 103 -0.50 10.21 -14.97
C PRO A 103 -2.01 10.22 -14.71
N LYS A 104 -2.73 9.25 -15.26
CA LYS A 104 -4.17 9.08 -14.99
C LYS A 104 -4.47 8.58 -13.59
N LEU A 105 -3.52 7.86 -12.99
CA LEU A 105 -3.63 7.30 -11.64
C LEU A 105 -2.25 7.28 -10.98
N VAL A 106 -2.17 7.63 -9.71
CA VAL A 106 -0.98 7.43 -8.87
C VAL A 106 -1.25 6.32 -7.86
N ILE A 107 -0.49 5.23 -7.91
CA ILE A 107 -0.45 4.24 -6.82
C ILE A 107 0.48 4.79 -5.75
N PHE A 108 -0.07 5.13 -4.58
CA PHE A 108 0.71 5.69 -3.48
C PHE A 108 1.17 4.63 -2.48
N SER A 109 2.48 4.40 -2.43
CA SER A 109 3.15 3.53 -1.46
C SER A 109 4.30 4.28 -0.78
N GLY A 110 3.99 5.38 -0.07
CA GLY A 110 4.95 6.20 0.69
C GLY A 110 5.48 5.49 1.94
N TYR A 111 6.37 6.16 2.68
CA TYR A 111 6.78 5.66 3.99
C TYR A 111 5.65 5.74 5.01
N GLY A 112 5.70 4.89 6.05
CA GLY A 112 4.72 4.92 7.13
C GLY A 112 4.65 6.28 7.84
N GLY A 113 3.43 6.74 8.13
CA GLY A 113 3.17 8.03 8.77
C GLY A 113 3.24 9.26 7.85
N GLU A 114 3.52 9.09 6.56
CA GLU A 114 3.51 10.20 5.60
C GLU A 114 2.12 10.37 4.99
N LEU A 115 1.59 11.57 5.07
CA LEU A 115 0.33 11.97 4.45
C LEU A 115 0.61 12.78 3.18
N VAL A 116 -0.07 12.44 2.10
CA VAL A 116 0.02 13.17 0.82
C VAL A 116 -0.47 14.61 1.05
N PRO A 117 0.35 15.62 0.74
CA PRO A 117 -0.01 17.01 1.01
C PRO A 117 -1.15 17.50 0.11
N LYS A 118 -1.92 18.48 0.60
CA LYS A 118 -3.08 19.04 -0.12
C LYS A 118 -2.70 19.60 -1.50
N GLU A 119 -1.53 20.18 -1.61
CA GLU A 119 -1.00 20.71 -2.87
C GLU A 119 -0.84 19.62 -3.93
N MET A 120 -0.41 18.43 -3.51
CA MET A 120 -0.26 17.27 -4.40
C MET A 120 -1.62 16.69 -4.79
N LEU A 121 -2.55 16.57 -3.83
CA LEU A 121 -3.92 16.13 -4.10
C LEU A 121 -4.68 17.14 -4.98
N GLY A 122 -4.35 18.43 -4.88
CA GLY A 122 -4.90 19.52 -5.69
C GLY A 122 -4.51 19.47 -7.17
N LEU A 123 -3.59 18.60 -7.59
CA LEU A 123 -3.24 18.42 -9.01
C LEU A 123 -4.37 17.81 -9.85
N GLY A 124 -5.46 17.35 -9.20
CA GLY A 124 -6.62 16.75 -9.88
C GLY A 124 -6.33 15.35 -10.45
N ILE A 125 -5.29 14.70 -9.97
CA ILE A 125 -4.92 13.33 -10.32
C ILE A 125 -5.32 12.42 -9.16
N PRO A 126 -6.05 11.31 -9.40
CA PRO A 126 -6.43 10.40 -8.33
C PRO A 126 -5.22 9.67 -7.75
N PHE A 127 -5.14 9.62 -6.42
CA PHE A 127 -4.14 8.88 -5.67
C PHE A 127 -4.79 7.65 -5.04
N LEU A 128 -4.49 6.48 -5.57
CA LEU A 128 -4.92 5.20 -5.03
C LEU A 128 -4.03 4.82 -3.84
N HIS A 129 -4.65 4.58 -2.70
CA HIS A 129 -4.00 4.06 -1.51
C HIS A 129 -4.70 2.79 -1.04
N ILE A 130 -3.92 1.79 -0.68
CA ILE A 130 -4.45 0.58 -0.06
C ILE A 130 -4.26 0.71 1.44
N HIS A 131 -5.34 0.99 2.13
CA HIS A 131 -5.37 1.17 3.58
C HIS A 131 -5.46 -0.18 4.30
N SER A 132 -4.70 -0.33 5.39
CA SER A 132 -4.72 -1.53 6.25
C SER A 132 -5.84 -1.43 7.29
N GLY A 133 -7.07 -1.53 6.85
CA GLY A 133 -8.26 -1.45 7.68
C GLY A 133 -9.53 -1.60 6.84
N PHE A 134 -10.60 -2.14 7.44
CA PHE A 134 -11.90 -2.21 6.79
C PHE A 134 -12.67 -0.91 7.08
N LEU A 135 -12.56 0.05 6.15
CA LEU A 135 -13.22 1.35 6.28
C LEU A 135 -14.75 1.24 6.17
N PRO A 136 -15.51 2.14 6.84
CA PRO A 136 -15.03 3.29 7.61
C PRO A 136 -14.62 2.97 9.04
N LYS A 137 -14.86 1.74 9.53
CA LYS A 137 -14.69 1.37 10.95
C LYS A 137 -13.25 1.52 11.45
N TYR A 138 -12.25 1.23 10.62
CA TYR A 138 -10.85 1.19 11.03
C TYR A 138 -10.04 2.26 10.29
N ARG A 139 -10.17 3.55 10.67
CA ARG A 139 -9.33 4.65 10.17
C ARG A 139 -8.07 4.82 11.00
N GLY A 140 -7.02 5.37 10.41
CA GLY A 140 -5.81 5.78 11.10
C GLY A 140 -4.65 4.77 11.02
N SER A 141 -3.96 4.54 12.13
CA SER A 141 -2.69 3.83 12.14
C SER A 141 -2.76 2.46 12.80
N THR A 142 -1.96 1.51 12.29
CA THR A 142 -1.82 0.14 12.84
C THR A 142 -3.14 -0.62 13.03
N THR A 143 -4.10 -0.29 12.19
CA THR A 143 -5.50 -0.76 12.25
C THR A 143 -5.64 -2.26 12.08
N VAL A 144 -4.68 -2.94 11.44
CA VAL A 144 -4.62 -4.39 11.34
C VAL A 144 -4.61 -5.09 12.72
N TYR A 145 -3.92 -4.51 13.70
CA TYR A 145 -3.88 -5.07 15.05
C TYR A 145 -5.19 -4.86 15.81
N TYR A 146 -5.83 -3.71 15.62
CA TYR A 146 -7.13 -3.42 16.23
C TYR A 146 -8.21 -4.32 15.65
N SER A 147 -8.22 -4.56 14.34
CA SER A 147 -9.18 -5.47 13.72
C SER A 147 -8.95 -6.92 14.16
N LEU A 148 -7.70 -7.36 14.35
CA LEU A 148 -7.39 -8.67 14.94
C LEU A 148 -7.93 -8.81 16.37
N LEU A 149 -7.71 -7.81 17.21
CA LEU A 149 -8.19 -7.82 18.60
C LEU A 149 -9.72 -7.80 18.69
N ASN A 150 -10.38 -7.01 17.83
CA ASN A 150 -11.82 -6.80 17.90
C ASN A 150 -12.63 -7.86 17.16
N GLU A 151 -12.12 -8.33 16.02
CA GLU A 151 -12.88 -9.17 15.08
C GLU A 151 -12.19 -10.48 14.70
N GLY A 152 -10.92 -10.68 15.09
CA GLY A 152 -10.15 -11.88 14.72
C GLY A 152 -9.85 -11.99 13.22
N ASN A 153 -9.90 -10.89 12.48
CA ASN A 153 -9.62 -10.83 11.05
C ASN A 153 -8.83 -9.58 10.67
N CYS A 154 -8.35 -9.49 9.43
CA CYS A 154 -7.69 -8.33 8.88
C CYS A 154 -8.54 -7.69 7.79
N GLY A 155 -8.76 -6.38 7.84
CA GLY A 155 -9.43 -5.63 6.79
C GLY A 155 -8.44 -4.90 5.90
N VAL A 156 -8.79 -4.75 4.62
CA VAL A 156 -8.04 -3.91 3.66
C VAL A 156 -9.03 -3.13 2.81
N THR A 157 -8.72 -1.88 2.54
CA THR A 157 -9.57 -1.00 1.73
C THR A 157 -8.74 -0.21 0.72
N ALA A 158 -9.14 -0.25 -0.54
CA ALA A 158 -8.63 0.60 -1.60
C ALA A 158 -9.42 1.90 -1.65
N ILE A 159 -8.74 3.04 -1.47
CA ILE A 159 -9.36 4.38 -1.45
C ILE A 159 -8.66 5.33 -2.41
N LEU A 160 -9.40 6.29 -2.94
CA LEU A 160 -8.83 7.49 -3.55
C LEU A 160 -8.62 8.54 -2.47
N LEU A 161 -7.36 8.95 -2.27
CA LEU A 161 -7.00 9.85 -1.17
C LEU A 161 -7.70 11.20 -1.28
N LYS A 162 -8.17 11.69 -0.12
CA LYS A 162 -8.65 13.04 0.14
C LYS A 162 -7.81 13.70 1.23
N PRO A 163 -7.95 15.02 1.46
CA PRO A 163 -7.19 15.71 2.51
C PRO A 163 -7.41 15.19 3.92
N GLU A 164 -8.58 14.61 4.19
CA GLU A 164 -8.94 14.00 5.47
C GLU A 164 -8.38 12.57 5.54
N ILE A 165 -7.88 12.18 6.71
CA ILE A 165 -7.24 10.87 6.92
C ILE A 165 -8.26 9.75 6.68
N ASP A 166 -7.92 8.86 5.74
CA ASP A 166 -8.68 7.65 5.39
C ASP A 166 -10.17 7.88 5.10
N ASN A 167 -10.53 9.11 4.73
CA ASN A 167 -11.90 9.52 4.38
C ASN A 167 -12.12 9.66 2.86
N GLY A 168 -11.31 8.98 2.06
CA GLY A 168 -11.43 8.95 0.61
C GLY A 168 -12.58 8.07 0.11
N ASP A 169 -12.92 8.22 -1.17
CA ASP A 169 -13.91 7.35 -1.81
C ASP A 169 -13.37 5.91 -1.86
N ILE A 170 -14.14 4.96 -1.36
CA ILE A 170 -13.77 3.55 -1.36
C ILE A 170 -14.02 2.96 -2.74
N VAL A 171 -12.96 2.47 -3.39
CA VAL A 171 -13.04 1.72 -4.64
C VAL A 171 -13.54 0.30 -4.36
N THR A 172 -12.86 -0.40 -3.45
CA THR A 172 -13.26 -1.73 -2.98
C THR A 172 -12.65 -2.01 -1.61
N ARG A 173 -13.17 -3.03 -0.91
CA ARG A 173 -12.64 -3.46 0.39
C ARG A 173 -12.85 -4.94 0.59
N ARG A 174 -11.94 -5.57 1.34
CA ARG A 174 -11.98 -7.01 1.61
C ARG A 174 -11.53 -7.33 3.04
N LYS A 175 -12.17 -8.35 3.64
CA LYS A 175 -11.70 -8.97 4.89
C LYS A 175 -10.90 -10.22 4.54
N TYR A 176 -9.78 -10.38 5.24
CA TYR A 176 -8.88 -11.53 5.17
C TYR A 176 -8.85 -12.25 6.51
N PRO A 177 -8.61 -13.57 6.53
CA PRO A 177 -8.46 -14.30 7.79
C PRO A 177 -7.29 -13.73 8.61
N ALA A 178 -7.25 -14.05 9.90
CA ALA A 178 -6.05 -13.78 10.70
C ALA A 178 -4.85 -14.56 10.13
N PRO A 179 -3.63 -13.97 10.18
CA PRO A 179 -2.44 -14.69 9.74
C PRO A 179 -2.18 -15.91 10.65
N PRO A 180 -1.56 -16.96 10.12
CA PRO A 180 -1.07 -18.06 10.93
C PRO A 180 -0.06 -17.58 11.96
N SER A 181 -0.02 -18.27 13.11
CA SER A 181 0.94 -17.98 14.17
C SER A 181 2.39 -18.04 13.65
N GLY A 182 3.18 -17.06 14.03
CA GLY A 182 4.60 -16.95 13.64
C GLY A 182 4.87 -16.29 12.28
N LEU A 183 3.83 -15.96 11.50
CA LEU A 183 4.00 -15.16 10.29
C LEU A 183 4.20 -13.68 10.68
N ASP A 184 5.21 -13.04 10.08
CA ASP A 184 5.47 -11.60 10.28
C ASP A 184 4.30 -10.76 9.75
N LEU A 185 3.53 -10.19 10.69
CA LEU A 185 2.36 -9.39 10.35
C LEU A 185 2.75 -8.04 9.74
N ASP A 186 3.78 -7.37 10.27
CA ASP A 186 4.16 -6.01 9.86
C ASP A 186 4.80 -5.96 8.46
N HIS A 187 5.67 -6.94 8.16
CA HIS A 187 6.49 -6.87 6.95
C HIS A 187 5.99 -7.80 5.85
N ILE A 188 5.30 -8.89 6.21
CA ILE A 188 4.86 -9.91 5.24
C ILE A 188 3.35 -9.87 5.06
N TYR A 189 2.57 -10.24 6.10
CA TYR A 189 1.15 -10.53 5.93
C TYR A 189 0.32 -9.29 5.58
N ASP A 190 0.45 -8.19 6.33
CA ASP A 190 -0.28 -6.94 6.04
C ASP A 190 0.02 -6.44 4.62
N ASN A 191 1.28 -6.51 4.21
CA ASN A 191 1.67 -6.09 2.87
C ASN A 191 1.18 -7.05 1.78
N ALA A 192 1.10 -8.36 2.06
CA ALA A 192 0.59 -9.36 1.11
C ALA A 192 -0.91 -9.16 0.83
N ILE A 193 -1.74 -9.02 1.88
CA ILE A 193 -3.19 -8.80 1.71
C ILE A 193 -3.51 -7.46 1.03
N ARG A 194 -2.71 -6.44 1.29
CA ARG A 194 -2.82 -5.14 0.58
C ARG A 194 -2.42 -5.25 -0.88
N ALA A 195 -1.37 -6.01 -1.17
CA ALA A 195 -0.93 -6.26 -2.53
C ALA A 195 -1.97 -7.08 -3.31
N ASP A 196 -2.59 -8.07 -2.68
CA ASP A 196 -3.67 -8.87 -3.28
C ASP A 196 -4.85 -7.98 -3.70
N LEU A 197 -5.33 -7.12 -2.81
CA LEU A 197 -6.40 -6.17 -3.16
C LEU A 197 -5.96 -5.17 -4.25
N LEU A 198 -4.70 -4.73 -4.22
CA LEU A 198 -4.15 -3.86 -5.28
C LEU A 198 -4.21 -4.52 -6.65
N SER A 199 -3.87 -5.81 -6.76
CA SER A 199 -3.90 -6.51 -8.04
C SER A 199 -5.31 -6.58 -8.64
N GLU A 200 -6.32 -6.76 -7.82
CA GLU A 200 -7.74 -6.72 -8.23
C GLU A 200 -8.12 -5.33 -8.77
N VAL A 201 -7.81 -4.28 -8.01
CA VAL A 201 -8.09 -2.89 -8.38
C VAL A 201 -7.39 -2.51 -9.69
N LEU A 202 -6.14 -2.95 -9.88
CA LEU A 202 -5.40 -2.67 -11.11
C LEU A 202 -5.92 -3.46 -12.31
N THR A 203 -6.42 -4.66 -12.11
CA THR A 203 -7.08 -5.44 -13.16
C THR A 203 -8.33 -4.70 -13.65
N GLU A 204 -9.18 -4.24 -12.75
CA GLU A 204 -10.36 -3.43 -13.08
C GLU A 204 -9.98 -2.12 -13.80
N TRP A 205 -8.96 -1.42 -13.27
CA TRP A 205 -8.45 -0.20 -13.92
C TRP A 205 -7.92 -0.46 -15.32
N ASN A 206 -7.20 -1.57 -15.53
CA ASN A 206 -6.64 -1.90 -16.84
C ASN A 206 -7.73 -2.13 -17.91
N GLU A 207 -8.86 -2.68 -17.50
CA GLU A 207 -10.00 -2.91 -18.38
C GLU A 207 -10.76 -1.62 -18.70
N ASN A 208 -11.04 -0.80 -17.69
CA ASN A 208 -11.98 0.33 -17.77
C ASN A 208 -11.29 1.69 -17.91
N GLN A 209 -10.05 1.87 -17.42
CA GLN A 209 -9.30 3.14 -17.32
C GLN A 209 -9.97 4.20 -16.43
N GLU A 210 -10.94 3.78 -15.61
CA GLU A 210 -11.67 4.59 -14.64
C GLU A 210 -12.29 3.69 -13.57
N PHE A 211 -12.59 4.25 -12.40
CA PHE A 211 -13.44 3.63 -11.40
C PHE A 211 -14.85 4.13 -11.58
N LYS A 212 -15.81 3.22 -11.79
CA LYS A 212 -17.21 3.57 -12.12
C LYS A 212 -18.08 3.77 -10.89
N GLU A 213 -17.80 3.04 -9.83
CA GLU A 213 -18.60 3.02 -8.62
C GLU A 213 -17.72 3.20 -7.39
N PHE A 214 -18.28 3.87 -6.38
CA PHE A 214 -17.61 4.10 -5.11
C PHE A 214 -18.55 3.76 -3.97
N ILE A 215 -18.01 3.11 -2.95
CA ILE A 215 -18.70 2.89 -1.70
C ILE A 215 -18.53 4.15 -0.84
N LYS A 216 -19.63 4.79 -0.48
CA LYS A 216 -19.61 5.94 0.44
C LYS A 216 -19.29 5.48 1.85
N GLN A 217 -18.46 6.24 2.55
CA GLN A 217 -18.20 5.99 3.96
C GLN A 217 -19.32 6.57 4.81
N ASP A 218 -19.87 5.76 5.72
CA ASP A 218 -20.80 6.22 6.74
C ASP A 218 -20.00 6.72 7.96
N GLU A 219 -20.05 8.01 8.21
CA GLU A 219 -19.32 8.64 9.31
C GLU A 219 -19.78 8.11 10.69
N SER A 220 -21.02 7.65 10.81
CA SER A 220 -21.55 7.10 12.06
C SER A 220 -20.90 5.77 12.47
N GLU A 221 -20.35 5.03 11.50
CA GLU A 221 -19.62 3.78 11.71
C GLU A 221 -18.11 3.99 11.83
N SER A 222 -17.64 5.22 11.72
CA SER A 222 -16.23 5.57 11.63
C SER A 222 -15.57 5.61 13.00
N GLU A 223 -14.43 4.93 13.12
CA GLU A 223 -13.60 4.94 14.32
C GLU A 223 -12.13 5.20 13.96
N THR A 224 -11.49 6.15 14.66
CA THR A 224 -10.10 6.53 14.37
C THR A 224 -9.15 5.93 15.39
N TYR A 225 -8.18 5.17 14.89
CA TYR A 225 -7.17 4.50 15.69
C TYR A 225 -5.80 5.17 15.53
N TYR A 226 -5.10 5.30 16.64
CA TYR A 226 -3.72 5.79 16.68
C TYR A 226 -2.73 4.62 16.67
N VAL A 227 -1.42 4.93 16.64
CA VAL A 227 -0.38 3.90 16.74
C VAL A 227 -0.62 3.03 17.97
N ILE A 228 -0.73 1.74 17.76
CA ILE A 228 -1.09 0.79 18.82
C ILE A 228 -0.01 0.73 19.91
N HIS A 229 -0.45 0.67 21.15
CA HIS A 229 0.45 0.47 22.28
C HIS A 229 1.15 -0.91 22.19
N PRO A 230 2.47 -1.01 22.47
CA PRO A 230 3.22 -2.26 22.32
C PRO A 230 2.60 -3.47 23.04
N VAL A 231 1.99 -3.28 24.20
CA VAL A 231 1.31 -4.36 24.95
C VAL A 231 0.09 -4.87 24.16
N LEU A 232 -0.75 -3.99 23.63
CA LEU A 232 -1.90 -4.38 22.82
C LEU A 232 -1.47 -5.08 21.53
N LYS A 233 -0.40 -4.57 20.90
CA LYS A 233 0.22 -5.23 19.74
C LYS A 233 0.66 -6.65 20.07
N HIS A 234 1.32 -6.83 21.21
CA HIS A 234 1.75 -8.15 21.67
C HIS A 234 0.56 -9.09 21.93
N LEU A 235 -0.50 -8.60 22.56
CA LEU A 235 -1.73 -9.36 22.76
C LEU A 235 -2.37 -9.79 21.44
N ALA A 236 -2.42 -8.90 20.44
CA ALA A 236 -2.92 -9.24 19.11
C ALA A 236 -2.10 -10.36 18.46
N ILE A 237 -0.76 -10.33 18.59
CA ILE A 237 0.12 -11.39 18.07
C ILE A 237 -0.09 -12.71 18.82
N LEU A 238 -0.24 -12.67 20.14
CA LEU A 238 -0.48 -13.88 20.95
C LEU A 238 -1.86 -14.50 20.71
N SER A 239 -2.84 -13.75 20.20
CA SER A 239 -4.17 -14.28 19.85
C SER A 239 -4.17 -15.11 18.56
N LEU A 240 -3.10 -15.05 17.77
CA LEU A 240 -2.95 -15.84 16.54
C LEU A 240 -2.73 -17.32 16.86
N ARG A 241 -3.51 -18.17 16.24
CA ARG A 241 -3.47 -19.64 16.42
C ARG A 241 -2.81 -20.35 15.25
#